data_2754d79abd5a5a4eacae6890e878d996
#
_entry.id   2754d79abd5a5a4eacae6890e878d996
#
_cell.length_a   1.000
_cell.length_b   1.000
_cell.length_c   1.000
_cell.angle_alpha   90.00
_cell.angle_beta   90.00
_cell.angle_gamma   90.00
#
_symmetry.space_group_name_H-M   'P 1'
#
loop_
_entity.id
_entity.type
_entity.pdbx_description
1 polymer ?
#
loop_
_entity_poly.entity_id
_entity_poly.type
_entity_poly.pdbx_seq_one_letter_code
_entity_poly.pdbx_strand_id
1 'polypeptide(L)'
;MNKLFHTSKVLFATLLLAMIMMTTSCSSEGDFYSKVPEDARFVMSIKAKGLAEKSNAVKKMREIANLVGEQEAKDAADMLETLFGDDSPVDLNNIVMFEYEGNVYAWLMVNDVEMLDKIDAIAENFEKSKKDDFVIYEANENCCIVMNGNGGLMMMGNDADSDDAIKAFMDFDDLESDKAIANNEIFMKNMQGDDDVYLYLDIEGLTSLVGSTAELKKALSREFENEGLSVPDYIDEVMESFVYASASFTKDAATLKMSLLDDKGTNIINKIYGNKTIDKKILSYLDKNSSFVMACSLPEQGKKMIEQALSNSLPEEMKSTASEIVRHLDGNMAFGITVTDSIMAVKEKYDYWSDSYYTTTEPDFTRCGYTFVAKCNTKMDDYLSSLAGYLGMSVTNGVITIPNDEMNITIKSDGDYVVVSNVGTPAQSLAGSDLANDKQLLMYFDCSKNSSISSLINSELPIDLDATTTLTLDKECAMLTIHVGNNKKDNILEYCFDLIIDIAKSK
;
A
#
# COMPACT_ATOMS: atom_id res chain seq x y z
N MET A 1 16.99 26.27 0.25
CA MET A 1 17.56 24.93 -0.01
C MET A 1 18.36 24.40 1.18
N ASN A 2 19.38 25.09 1.72
CA ASN A 2 20.21 24.54 2.82
C ASN A 2 19.44 24.17 4.11
N LYS A 3 18.35 24.87 4.49
CA LYS A 3 17.55 24.49 5.67
C LYS A 3 16.71 23.23 5.43
N LEU A 4 16.19 23.01 4.22
CA LEU A 4 15.48 21.78 3.87
C LEU A 4 16.45 20.56 3.84
N PHE A 5 17.69 20.77 3.41
CA PHE A 5 18.71 19.72 3.42
C PHE A 5 19.18 19.35 4.85
N HIS A 6 19.28 20.34 5.76
CA HIS A 6 19.60 20.06 7.16
C HIS A 6 18.44 19.34 7.89
N THR A 7 17.20 19.77 7.65
CA THR A 7 16.02 19.08 8.24
C THR A 7 15.84 17.67 7.66
N SER A 8 16.16 17.47 6.37
CA SER A 8 16.14 16.12 5.77
C SER A 8 17.28 15.24 6.27
N LYS A 9 18.46 15.80 6.57
CA LYS A 9 19.59 15.06 7.16
C LYS A 9 19.27 14.61 8.59
N VAL A 10 18.73 15.48 9.40
CA VAL A 10 18.29 15.13 10.77
C VAL A 10 17.12 14.15 10.72
N LEU A 11 16.13 14.37 9.85
CA LEU A 11 15.02 13.43 9.67
C LEU A 11 15.49 12.09 9.11
N PHE A 12 16.43 12.08 8.15
CA PHE A 12 17.02 10.87 7.58
C PHE A 12 17.93 10.17 8.60
N ALA A 13 18.74 10.92 9.35
CA ALA A 13 19.55 10.38 10.44
C ALA A 13 18.67 9.86 11.60
N THR A 14 17.59 10.57 11.95
CA THR A 14 16.63 10.13 12.98
C THR A 14 15.80 8.94 12.48
N LEU A 15 15.39 8.92 11.21
CA LEU A 15 14.71 7.78 10.59
C LEU A 15 15.65 6.58 10.42
N LEU A 16 16.91 6.84 10.04
CA LEU A 16 17.95 5.83 9.95
C LEU A 16 18.33 5.34 11.35
N LEU A 17 18.45 6.24 12.33
CA LEU A 17 18.70 5.93 13.73
C LEU A 17 17.50 5.22 14.36
N ALA A 18 16.27 5.65 14.05
CA ALA A 18 15.06 4.91 14.41
C ALA A 18 15.02 3.53 13.73
N MET A 19 15.36 3.41 12.46
CA MET A 19 15.55 2.11 11.80
C MET A 19 16.73 1.32 12.37
N ILE A 20 17.77 1.99 12.88
CA ILE A 20 19.02 1.43 13.37
C ILE A 20 18.91 0.98 14.82
N MET A 21 18.23 1.74 15.67
CA MET A 21 18.04 1.39 17.08
C MET A 21 16.84 0.48 17.32
N MET A 22 16.26 -0.04 16.26
CA MET A 22 15.13 -0.94 16.34
C MET A 22 15.59 -2.40 16.28
N THR A 23 16.25 -2.91 17.31
CA THR A 23 16.81 -4.24 17.19
C THR A 23 16.97 -4.91 18.52
N THR A 24 16.27 -5.99 18.80
CA THR A 24 16.83 -6.99 19.70
C THR A 24 16.00 -8.22 20.01
N SER A 25 16.65 -9.26 20.29
CA SER A 25 16.63 -10.33 21.29
C SER A 25 15.92 -11.64 20.94
N CYS A 26 16.56 -12.73 21.35
CA CYS A 26 16.05 -14.11 21.44
C CYS A 26 14.91 -14.31 22.46
N SER A 27 13.98 -13.39 22.60
CA SER A 27 12.71 -13.61 23.28
C SER A 27 11.64 -14.00 22.29
N SER A 28 10.64 -14.76 22.70
CA SER A 28 9.48 -15.04 21.86
C SER A 28 8.79 -13.73 21.50
N GLU A 29 8.21 -13.60 20.30
CA GLU A 29 7.52 -12.37 19.84
C GLU A 29 6.53 -11.83 20.88
N GLY A 30 5.94 -12.71 21.72
CA GLY A 30 5.02 -12.32 22.78
C GLY A 30 5.63 -11.54 23.93
N ASP A 31 6.93 -11.70 24.21
CA ASP A 31 7.56 -11.06 25.39
C ASP A 31 7.69 -9.55 25.24
N PHE A 32 7.87 -9.02 24.00
CA PHE A 32 7.95 -7.57 23.77
C PHE A 32 6.60 -6.87 23.92
N TYR A 33 5.53 -7.50 23.48
CA TYR A 33 4.20 -6.94 23.64
C TYR A 33 3.74 -6.87 25.10
N SER A 34 4.40 -7.60 26.01
CA SER A 34 4.17 -7.47 27.45
C SER A 34 4.63 -6.13 28.04
N LYS A 35 5.43 -5.37 27.30
CA LYS A 35 5.92 -4.04 27.67
C LYS A 35 5.13 -2.90 26.98
N VAL A 36 4.16 -3.23 26.18
CA VAL A 36 3.32 -2.27 25.46
C VAL A 36 1.98 -2.14 26.17
N PRO A 37 1.56 -0.93 26.59
CA PRO A 37 0.25 -0.69 27.19
C PRO A 37 -0.90 -1.14 26.29
N GLU A 38 -2.00 -1.62 26.87
CA GLU A 38 -3.17 -2.12 26.13
C GLU A 38 -3.88 -1.02 25.33
N ASP A 39 -3.75 0.24 25.75
CA ASP A 39 -4.32 1.44 25.12
C ASP A 39 -3.33 2.15 24.17
N ALA A 40 -2.22 1.50 23.81
CA ALA A 40 -1.36 1.95 22.72
C ALA A 40 -2.15 2.03 21.41
N ARG A 41 -2.10 3.18 20.74
CA ARG A 41 -2.91 3.46 19.53
C ARG A 41 -2.25 3.01 18.23
N PHE A 42 -0.96 2.84 18.28
CA PHE A 42 -0.12 2.36 17.20
C PHE A 42 0.87 1.36 17.76
N VAL A 43 1.02 0.22 17.10
CA VAL A 43 2.09 -0.74 17.40
C VAL A 43 2.65 -1.27 16.10
N MET A 44 3.96 -1.23 15.95
CA MET A 44 4.66 -1.81 14.80
C MET A 44 5.75 -2.76 15.29
N SER A 45 5.80 -3.94 14.70
CA SER A 45 6.85 -4.93 14.92
C SER A 45 7.58 -5.21 13.62
N ILE A 46 8.92 -5.24 13.66
CA ILE A 46 9.77 -5.41 12.48
C ILE A 46 10.84 -6.47 12.79
N LYS A 47 11.02 -7.46 11.90
CA LYS A 47 12.12 -8.43 11.92
C LYS A 47 13.31 -7.86 11.15
N ALA A 48 13.99 -6.87 11.73
CA ALA A 48 14.96 -6.05 11.00
C ALA A 48 16.20 -6.83 10.55
N LYS A 49 16.73 -7.76 11.34
CA LYS A 49 17.85 -8.62 10.93
C LYS A 49 17.47 -9.46 9.72
N GLY A 50 16.30 -10.10 9.76
CA GLY A 50 15.79 -10.86 8.63
C GLY A 50 15.61 -10.01 7.38
N LEU A 51 15.11 -8.78 7.50
CA LEU A 51 15.00 -7.83 6.38
C LEU A 51 16.35 -7.40 5.83
N ALA A 52 17.33 -7.12 6.70
CA ALA A 52 18.68 -6.74 6.28
C ALA A 52 19.40 -7.90 5.56
N GLU A 53 19.25 -9.13 6.06
CA GLU A 53 19.76 -10.33 5.41
C GLU A 53 19.08 -10.57 4.05
N LYS A 54 17.75 -10.52 3.99
CA LYS A 54 16.95 -10.69 2.76
C LYS A 54 17.29 -9.64 1.70
N SER A 55 17.57 -8.42 2.10
CA SER A 55 17.92 -7.32 1.19
C SER A 55 19.41 -7.25 0.84
N ASN A 56 20.25 -7.99 1.56
CA ASN A 56 21.71 -7.84 1.51
C ASN A 56 22.13 -6.38 1.79
N ALA A 57 21.42 -5.74 2.75
CA ALA A 57 21.42 -4.29 2.95
C ALA A 57 22.81 -3.71 3.16
N VAL A 58 23.63 -4.31 4.00
CA VAL A 58 25.00 -3.84 4.31
C VAL A 58 25.84 -3.74 3.04
N LYS A 59 25.85 -4.79 2.21
CA LYS A 59 26.59 -4.80 0.95
C LYS A 59 26.05 -3.76 -0.04
N LYS A 60 24.73 -3.66 -0.16
CA LYS A 60 24.07 -2.73 -1.10
C LYS A 60 24.30 -1.28 -0.71
N MET A 61 24.23 -0.96 0.58
CA MET A 61 24.53 0.39 1.06
C MET A 61 25.99 0.76 0.81
N ARG A 62 26.93 -0.17 0.93
CA ARG A 62 28.33 0.07 0.53
C ARG A 62 28.49 0.33 -0.96
N GLU A 63 27.75 -0.40 -1.81
CA GLU A 63 27.76 -0.14 -3.26
C GLU A 63 27.22 1.28 -3.56
N ILE A 64 26.13 1.68 -2.91
CA ILE A 64 25.54 3.03 -3.05
C ILE A 64 26.53 4.10 -2.54
N ALA A 65 27.11 3.91 -1.36
CA ALA A 65 28.09 4.84 -0.77
C ALA A 65 29.30 5.07 -1.69
N ASN A 66 29.78 4.01 -2.33
CA ASN A 66 30.89 4.11 -3.29
C ASN A 66 30.48 4.83 -4.59
N LEU A 67 29.23 4.70 -5.03
CA LEU A 67 28.71 5.40 -6.21
C LEU A 67 28.51 6.89 -5.96
N VAL A 68 27.92 7.23 -4.80
CA VAL A 68 27.67 8.62 -4.40
C VAL A 68 28.98 9.33 -4.04
N GLY A 69 29.93 8.62 -3.43
CA GLY A 69 31.26 9.13 -3.07
C GLY A 69 31.29 10.08 -1.88
N GLU A 70 30.15 10.41 -1.30
CA GLU A 70 30.04 11.28 -0.14
C GLU A 70 30.42 10.56 1.15
N GLN A 71 31.07 11.27 2.09
CA GLN A 71 31.52 10.69 3.34
C GLN A 71 30.31 10.20 4.19
N GLU A 72 29.26 10.98 4.23
CA GLU A 72 28.01 10.65 4.96
C GLU A 72 27.40 9.30 4.53
N ALA A 73 27.45 8.98 3.23
CA ALA A 73 26.97 7.69 2.73
C ALA A 73 27.86 6.51 3.16
N LYS A 74 29.17 6.75 3.30
CA LYS A 74 30.12 5.74 3.81
C LYS A 74 29.92 5.51 5.30
N ASP A 75 29.76 6.59 6.07
CA ASP A 75 29.51 6.51 7.51
C ASP A 75 28.20 5.75 7.80
N ALA A 76 27.15 5.99 6.99
CA ALA A 76 25.92 5.23 7.05
C ALA A 76 26.10 3.75 6.73
N ALA A 77 26.94 3.40 5.74
CA ALA A 77 27.23 2.02 5.39
C ALA A 77 28.03 1.31 6.50
N ASP A 78 29.02 1.99 7.09
CA ASP A 78 29.82 1.47 8.19
C ASP A 78 28.97 1.26 9.45
N MET A 79 28.03 2.17 9.72
CA MET A 79 27.07 2.04 10.79
C MET A 79 26.15 0.82 10.60
N LEU A 80 25.60 0.63 9.40
CA LEU A 80 24.79 -0.55 9.10
C LEU A 80 25.60 -1.84 9.26
N GLU A 81 26.87 -1.86 8.87
CA GLU A 81 27.72 -3.03 9.09
C GLU A 81 27.94 -3.33 10.57
N THR A 82 28.14 -2.30 11.39
CA THR A 82 28.29 -2.46 12.85
C THR A 82 27.01 -3.00 13.46
N LEU A 83 25.85 -2.55 13.01
CA LEU A 83 24.55 -2.92 13.57
C LEU A 83 24.05 -4.28 13.09
N PHE A 84 24.30 -4.64 11.83
CA PHE A 84 23.84 -5.90 11.23
C PHE A 84 24.93 -6.97 11.15
N GLY A 85 26.12 -6.69 11.67
CA GLY A 85 27.20 -7.66 11.79
C GLY A 85 26.95 -8.70 12.90
N ASP A 86 27.79 -9.73 12.93
CA ASP A 86 27.68 -10.83 13.91
C ASP A 86 27.85 -10.36 15.36
N ASP A 87 28.64 -9.30 15.58
CA ASP A 87 28.93 -8.70 16.88
C ASP A 87 28.06 -7.44 17.13
N SER A 88 26.83 -7.42 16.64
CA SER A 88 25.92 -6.28 16.83
C SER A 88 25.76 -5.91 18.30
N PRO A 89 25.92 -4.62 18.66
CA PRO A 89 25.70 -4.16 20.04
C PRO A 89 24.23 -4.27 20.47
N VAL A 90 23.36 -4.48 19.53
CA VAL A 90 21.91 -4.54 19.69
C VAL A 90 21.39 -5.82 19.06
N ASP A 91 20.39 -6.45 19.64
CA ASP A 91 19.76 -7.63 19.02
C ASP A 91 18.69 -7.20 18.00
N LEU A 92 18.81 -7.59 16.75
CA LEU A 92 18.06 -7.13 15.58
C LEU A 92 16.91 -8.06 15.14
N ASN A 93 16.55 -9.05 15.94
CA ASN A 93 15.59 -10.05 15.50
C ASN A 93 14.15 -9.56 15.53
N ASN A 94 13.79 -8.70 16.48
CA ASN A 94 12.43 -8.18 16.60
C ASN A 94 12.42 -6.78 17.24
N ILE A 95 11.66 -5.85 16.65
CA ILE A 95 11.53 -4.47 17.08
C ILE A 95 10.08 -4.20 17.34
N VAL A 96 9.78 -3.63 18.51
CA VAL A 96 8.43 -3.14 18.77
C VAL A 96 8.46 -1.65 19.02
N MET A 97 7.79 -0.91 18.14
CA MET A 97 7.50 0.51 18.32
C MET A 97 6.04 0.69 18.65
N PHE A 98 5.73 1.63 19.50
CA PHE A 98 4.35 1.94 19.85
C PHE A 98 4.17 3.42 20.17
N GLU A 99 2.98 3.93 19.95
CA GLU A 99 2.55 5.26 20.40
C GLU A 99 1.73 5.11 21.68
N TYR A 100 2.06 5.92 22.67
CA TYR A 100 1.36 6.00 23.93
C TYR A 100 1.40 7.43 24.48
N GLU A 101 0.26 7.99 24.88
CA GLU A 101 0.13 9.33 25.43
C GLU A 101 0.77 10.45 24.58
N GLY A 102 0.80 10.31 23.25
CA GLY A 102 1.31 11.31 22.31
C GLY A 102 2.81 11.22 22.04
N ASN A 103 3.52 10.29 22.66
CA ASN A 103 4.92 9.98 22.38
C ASN A 103 5.06 8.66 21.65
N VAL A 104 6.12 8.53 20.86
CA VAL A 104 6.49 7.26 20.20
C VAL A 104 7.63 6.63 20.97
N TYR A 105 7.48 5.37 21.30
CA TYR A 105 8.46 4.59 22.01
C TYR A 105 8.97 3.44 21.15
N ALA A 106 10.23 3.04 21.36
CA ALA A 106 10.76 1.80 20.83
C ALA A 106 11.46 1.03 21.98
N TRP A 107 10.99 -0.18 22.23
CA TRP A 107 11.63 -1.05 23.20
C TRP A 107 12.80 -1.80 22.57
N LEU A 108 13.95 -1.80 23.24
CA LEU A 108 15.23 -2.32 22.76
C LEU A 108 15.82 -3.31 23.75
N MET A 109 16.60 -4.27 23.23
CA MET A 109 17.53 -5.06 24.05
C MET A 109 18.97 -4.79 23.62
N VAL A 110 19.83 -4.42 24.50
CA VAL A 110 21.20 -4.01 24.22
C VAL A 110 22.16 -5.12 24.66
N ASN A 111 22.94 -5.63 23.71
CA ASN A 111 23.93 -6.67 23.99
C ASN A 111 25.19 -6.08 24.61
N ASP A 112 25.63 -4.90 24.13
CA ASP A 112 26.86 -4.25 24.58
C ASP A 112 26.74 -2.72 24.47
N VAL A 113 26.58 -2.08 25.63
CA VAL A 113 26.50 -0.60 25.74
C VAL A 113 27.81 0.08 25.34
N GLU A 114 28.99 -0.56 25.58
CA GLU A 114 30.27 0.04 25.23
C GLU A 114 30.51 0.07 23.70
N MET A 115 29.88 -0.86 22.97
CA MET A 115 29.92 -0.85 21.53
C MET A 115 29.03 0.22 20.92
N LEU A 116 27.93 0.63 21.57
CA LEU A 116 27.13 1.76 21.11
C LEU A 116 27.95 3.06 21.06
N ASP A 117 28.87 3.25 22.02
CA ASP A 117 29.74 4.43 22.05
C ASP A 117 30.73 4.49 20.85
N LYS A 118 30.94 3.38 20.17
CA LYS A 118 31.83 3.28 19.01
C LYS A 118 31.13 3.56 17.68
N ILE A 119 29.80 3.72 17.72
CA ILE A 119 29.04 4.11 16.54
C ILE A 119 29.13 5.62 16.41
N ASP A 120 29.91 6.12 15.42
CA ASP A 120 30.19 7.55 15.25
C ASP A 120 28.91 8.38 15.19
N ALA A 121 27.86 7.89 14.52
CA ALA A 121 26.58 8.58 14.44
C ALA A 121 25.88 8.74 15.81
N ILE A 122 26.09 7.82 16.76
CA ILE A 122 25.60 7.95 18.13
C ILE A 122 26.51 8.92 18.90
N ALA A 123 27.81 8.71 18.83
CA ALA A 123 28.79 9.52 19.55
C ALA A 123 28.74 11.01 19.12
N GLU A 124 28.44 11.31 17.87
CA GLU A 124 28.38 12.67 17.33
C GLU A 124 27.03 13.38 17.59
N ASN A 125 25.93 12.64 17.71
CA ASN A 125 24.59 13.23 17.76
C ASN A 125 23.89 13.09 19.12
N PHE A 126 24.45 12.29 20.06
CA PHE A 126 23.88 12.08 21.38
C PHE A 126 24.85 12.44 22.48
N GLU A 127 24.37 13.15 23.48
CA GLU A 127 25.11 13.38 24.72
C GLU A 127 24.87 12.18 25.68
N LYS A 128 25.96 11.54 26.11
CA LYS A 128 25.92 10.42 27.07
C LYS A 128 26.00 10.93 28.49
N SER A 129 25.09 10.48 29.31
CA SER A 129 25.09 10.74 30.75
C SER A 129 24.73 9.48 31.56
N LYS A 130 24.85 9.57 32.88
CA LYS A 130 24.39 8.52 33.80
C LYS A 130 23.57 9.14 34.92
N LYS A 131 22.43 8.49 35.24
CA LYS A 131 21.59 8.85 36.35
C LYS A 131 21.14 7.55 37.05
N ASP A 132 21.53 7.39 38.32
CA ASP A 132 21.34 6.16 39.07
C ASP A 132 21.93 4.95 38.30
N ASP A 133 21.11 3.92 38.03
CA ASP A 133 21.50 2.74 37.29
C ASP A 133 21.28 2.84 35.77
N PHE A 134 20.80 4.01 35.29
CA PHE A 134 20.53 4.23 33.87
C PHE A 134 21.72 4.85 33.12
N VAL A 135 21.97 4.35 31.94
CA VAL A 135 22.80 4.99 30.93
C VAL A 135 21.87 5.71 29.96
N ILE A 136 22.12 6.99 29.71
CA ILE A 136 21.25 7.88 28.97
C ILE A 136 21.99 8.41 27.75
N TYR A 137 21.33 8.39 26.60
CA TYR A 137 21.78 9.05 25.38
C TYR A 137 20.69 10.04 24.96
N GLU A 138 21.01 11.33 24.94
CA GLU A 138 20.09 12.43 24.63
C GLU A 138 20.49 13.10 23.32
N ALA A 139 19.57 13.18 22.36
CA ALA A 139 19.76 13.86 21.09
C ALA A 139 18.77 15.00 20.97
N ASN A 140 19.17 16.23 21.31
CA ASN A 140 18.31 17.40 21.33
C ASN A 140 17.02 17.16 22.18
N GLU A 141 16.05 18.05 22.08
CA GLU A 141 14.81 18.02 22.87
C GLU A 141 13.78 16.97 22.38
N ASN A 142 14.11 16.13 21.37
CA ASN A 142 13.12 15.31 20.67
C ASN A 142 13.39 13.79 20.70
N CYS A 143 14.52 13.35 21.23
CA CYS A 143 14.86 11.93 21.30
C CYS A 143 15.76 11.63 22.50
N CYS A 144 15.34 10.71 23.32
CA CYS A 144 16.10 10.20 24.45
C CYS A 144 16.09 8.67 24.48
N ILE A 145 17.26 8.06 24.73
CA ILE A 145 17.39 6.62 24.94
C ILE A 145 17.86 6.39 26.37
N VAL A 146 17.14 5.57 27.09
CA VAL A 146 17.52 5.13 28.43
C VAL A 146 17.73 3.64 28.46
N MET A 147 18.77 3.18 29.15
CA MET A 147 19.13 1.77 29.27
C MET A 147 19.42 1.39 30.70
N ASN A 148 18.90 0.23 31.08
CA ASN A 148 19.19 -0.40 32.37
C ASN A 148 19.37 -1.92 32.16
N GLY A 149 20.52 -2.46 32.56
CA GLY A 149 20.87 -3.84 32.25
C GLY A 149 20.91 -4.11 30.75
N ASN A 150 20.13 -5.08 30.30
CA ASN A 150 20.00 -5.42 28.86
C ASN A 150 18.78 -4.79 28.21
N GLY A 151 17.96 -4.05 28.96
CA GLY A 151 16.79 -3.33 28.42
C GLY A 151 17.14 -1.92 27.99
N GLY A 152 16.52 -1.45 26.93
CA GLY A 152 16.60 -0.06 26.48
C GLY A 152 15.25 0.43 25.98
N LEU A 153 14.95 1.69 26.25
CA LEU A 153 13.77 2.38 25.73
C LEU A 153 14.22 3.64 25.00
N MET A 154 13.84 3.77 23.75
CA MET A 154 13.93 5.02 23.02
C MET A 154 12.58 5.72 23.11
N MET A 155 12.58 6.98 23.50
CA MET A 155 11.44 7.88 23.50
C MET A 155 11.65 8.96 22.45
N MET A 156 10.66 9.17 21.61
CA MET A 156 10.64 10.24 20.60
C MET A 156 9.35 11.05 20.77
N GLY A 157 9.48 12.36 20.84
CA GLY A 157 8.33 13.24 21.00
C GLY A 157 8.75 14.69 21.22
N ASN A 158 7.79 15.58 21.34
CA ASN A 158 8.06 16.95 21.75
C ASN A 158 8.40 16.94 23.24
N ASP A 159 9.55 17.51 23.59
CA ASP A 159 10.06 17.57 24.97
C ASP A 159 10.42 16.21 25.59
N ALA A 160 10.94 15.26 24.76
CA ALA A 160 11.43 13.97 25.23
C ALA A 160 12.71 14.16 26.04
N ASP A 161 12.58 14.33 27.36
CA ASP A 161 13.70 14.47 28.29
C ASP A 161 14.06 13.14 29.00
N SER A 162 15.22 13.13 29.66
CA SER A 162 15.74 11.94 30.33
C SER A 162 14.91 11.48 31.52
N ASP A 163 14.26 12.41 32.24
CA ASP A 163 13.46 12.08 33.43
C ASP A 163 12.15 11.40 33.00
N ASP A 164 11.51 11.90 31.96
CA ASP A 164 10.30 11.30 31.39
C ASP A 164 10.62 9.96 30.73
N ALA A 165 11.75 9.83 30.03
CA ALA A 165 12.18 8.58 29.43
C ALA A 165 12.52 7.48 30.47
N ILE A 166 13.18 7.85 31.59
CA ILE A 166 13.43 6.93 32.71
C ILE A 166 12.12 6.47 33.34
N LYS A 167 11.20 7.41 33.59
CA LYS A 167 9.89 7.09 34.14
C LYS A 167 9.12 6.14 33.23
N ALA A 168 9.06 6.43 31.92
CA ALA A 168 8.40 5.58 30.95
C ALA A 168 9.04 4.19 30.90
N PHE A 169 10.38 4.08 30.95
CA PHE A 169 11.06 2.80 31.02
C PHE A 169 10.60 1.97 32.24
N MET A 170 10.56 2.60 33.43
CA MET A 170 10.15 1.93 34.65
C MET A 170 8.67 1.50 34.59
N ASP A 171 7.80 2.38 34.13
CA ASP A 171 6.37 2.13 34.00
C ASP A 171 6.09 0.96 33.03
N PHE A 172 6.82 0.87 31.92
CA PHE A 172 6.66 -0.22 30.94
C PHE A 172 7.38 -1.52 31.37
N ASP A 173 8.53 -1.43 32.07
CA ASP A 173 9.23 -2.61 32.55
C ASP A 173 8.45 -3.34 33.66
N ASP A 174 7.78 -2.58 34.51
CA ASP A 174 6.92 -3.08 35.60
C ASP A 174 5.45 -3.23 35.21
N LEU A 175 5.12 -3.15 33.89
CA LEU A 175 3.74 -3.20 33.41
C LEU A 175 3.05 -4.51 33.83
N GLU A 176 1.92 -4.40 34.53
CA GLU A 176 1.10 -5.54 34.92
C GLU A 176 0.56 -6.26 33.68
N SER A 177 0.58 -7.58 33.68
CA SER A 177 0.23 -8.39 32.50
C SER A 177 -1.20 -8.15 31.98
N ASP A 178 -2.14 -7.78 32.84
CA ASP A 178 -3.52 -7.47 32.49
C ASP A 178 -3.69 -6.07 31.89
N LYS A 179 -2.67 -5.22 31.96
CA LYS A 179 -2.60 -3.90 31.34
C LYS A 179 -1.75 -3.87 30.06
N ALA A 180 -1.13 -4.99 29.72
CA ALA A 180 -0.33 -5.12 28.51
C ALA A 180 -1.17 -5.53 27.32
N ILE A 181 -0.87 -4.97 26.14
CA ILE A 181 -1.56 -5.30 24.88
C ILE A 181 -1.42 -6.79 24.53
N ALA A 182 -0.38 -7.45 25.05
CA ALA A 182 -0.19 -8.89 24.92
C ALA A 182 -1.34 -9.73 25.52
N ASN A 183 -2.15 -9.17 26.41
CA ASN A 183 -3.34 -9.83 26.94
C ASN A 183 -4.55 -9.81 25.98
N ASN A 184 -4.50 -9.01 24.92
CA ASN A 184 -5.53 -8.94 23.90
C ASN A 184 -5.36 -10.07 22.88
N GLU A 185 -6.24 -11.09 22.93
CA GLU A 185 -6.20 -12.26 22.05
C GLU A 185 -6.32 -11.89 20.55
N ILE A 186 -7.12 -10.87 20.23
CA ILE A 186 -7.28 -10.41 18.83
C ILE A 186 -5.99 -9.78 18.33
N PHE A 187 -5.37 -8.92 19.16
CA PHE A 187 -4.08 -8.32 18.85
C PHE A 187 -3.02 -9.41 18.63
N MET A 188 -2.84 -10.31 19.60
CA MET A 188 -1.81 -11.36 19.51
C MET A 188 -2.01 -12.26 18.30
N LYS A 189 -3.25 -12.64 17.97
CA LYS A 189 -3.56 -13.46 16.79
C LYS A 189 -3.12 -12.80 15.48
N ASN A 190 -3.19 -11.47 15.37
CA ASN A 190 -2.93 -10.74 14.14
C ASN A 190 -1.51 -10.13 14.07
N MET A 191 -0.81 -10.03 15.21
CA MET A 191 0.53 -9.44 15.30
C MET A 191 1.64 -10.47 15.46
N GLN A 192 1.35 -11.77 15.28
CA GLN A 192 2.30 -12.85 15.35
C GLN A 192 2.32 -13.69 14.07
N GLY A 193 3.47 -14.26 13.74
CA GLY A 193 3.66 -15.19 12.63
C GLY A 193 4.99 -15.00 11.91
N ASP A 194 5.06 -15.43 10.65
CA ASP A 194 6.29 -15.48 9.87
C ASP A 194 6.52 -14.25 8.98
N ASP A 195 5.57 -13.29 8.93
CA ASP A 195 5.73 -12.07 8.15
C ASP A 195 6.87 -11.20 8.73
N ASP A 196 7.42 -10.32 7.92
CA ASP A 196 8.63 -9.53 8.27
C ASP A 196 8.31 -8.25 9.05
N VAL A 197 7.10 -7.72 8.83
CA VAL A 197 6.61 -6.49 9.47
C VAL A 197 5.16 -6.70 9.87
N TYR A 198 4.80 -6.23 11.06
CA TYR A 198 3.42 -6.16 11.54
C TYR A 198 3.09 -4.74 11.96
N LEU A 199 1.84 -4.36 11.76
CA LEU A 199 1.32 -3.05 12.09
C LEU A 199 -0.08 -3.18 12.70
N TYR A 200 -0.30 -2.50 13.81
CA TYR A 200 -1.58 -2.28 14.44
C TYR A 200 -1.86 -0.78 14.53
N LEU A 201 -3.07 -0.37 14.20
CA LEU A 201 -3.54 1.00 14.33
C LEU A 201 -4.95 1.00 14.94
N ASP A 202 -5.14 1.74 16.00
CA ASP A 202 -6.44 2.16 16.49
C ASP A 202 -6.86 3.44 15.75
N ILE A 203 -7.85 3.35 14.85
CA ILE A 203 -8.26 4.49 14.01
C ILE A 203 -8.85 5.60 14.88
N GLU A 204 -9.71 5.29 15.85
CA GLU A 204 -10.32 6.28 16.73
C GLU A 204 -9.26 6.96 17.60
N GLY A 205 -8.38 6.18 18.20
CA GLY A 205 -7.29 6.68 19.03
C GLY A 205 -6.35 7.63 18.28
N LEU A 206 -5.92 7.25 17.08
CA LEU A 206 -5.04 8.08 16.24
C LEU A 206 -5.72 9.36 15.75
N THR A 207 -7.01 9.31 15.39
CA THR A 207 -7.74 10.50 14.96
C THR A 207 -7.88 11.52 16.09
N SER A 208 -7.92 11.07 17.34
CA SER A 208 -7.96 11.94 18.51
C SER A 208 -6.68 12.76 18.70
N LEU A 209 -5.53 12.33 18.18
CA LEU A 209 -4.26 13.07 18.21
C LEU A 209 -4.22 14.24 17.22
N VAL A 210 -4.93 14.13 16.10
CA VAL A 210 -4.90 15.11 15.00
C VAL A 210 -6.09 16.09 15.09
N GLY A 211 -7.09 15.77 15.90
CA GLY A 211 -8.34 16.52 16.06
C GLY A 211 -9.36 15.66 16.78
N SER A 212 -10.62 15.75 16.39
CA SER A 212 -11.64 14.84 16.89
C SER A 212 -12.13 13.93 15.76
N THR A 213 -12.49 12.70 16.11
CA THR A 213 -13.17 11.76 15.18
C THR A 213 -14.38 12.42 14.51
N ALA A 214 -15.10 13.29 15.26
CA ALA A 214 -16.23 14.05 14.74
C ALA A 214 -15.83 15.06 13.65
N GLU A 215 -14.66 15.70 13.77
CA GLU A 215 -14.15 16.63 12.74
C GLU A 215 -13.74 15.90 11.49
N LEU A 216 -13.08 14.74 11.61
CA LEU A 216 -12.72 13.91 10.47
C LEU A 216 -13.97 13.35 9.77
N LYS A 217 -14.94 12.83 10.50
CA LYS A 217 -16.26 12.44 9.95
C LYS A 217 -16.92 13.57 9.20
N LYS A 218 -16.91 14.77 9.77
CA LYS A 218 -17.47 15.96 9.13
C LYS A 218 -16.71 16.37 7.87
N ALA A 219 -15.39 16.24 7.87
CA ALA A 219 -14.57 16.51 6.67
C ALA A 219 -14.88 15.51 5.56
N LEU A 220 -14.89 14.20 5.87
CA LEU A 220 -15.28 13.15 4.93
C LEU A 220 -16.69 13.34 4.41
N SER A 221 -17.67 13.63 5.29
CA SER A 221 -19.05 13.88 4.89
C SER A 221 -19.16 15.05 3.90
N ARG A 222 -18.42 16.12 4.12
CA ARG A 222 -18.37 17.26 3.19
C ARG A 222 -17.80 16.90 1.83
N GLU A 223 -16.75 16.06 1.79
CA GLU A 223 -16.19 15.62 0.50
C GLU A 223 -17.21 14.77 -0.28
N PHE A 224 -17.91 13.83 0.38
CA PHE A 224 -19.01 13.10 -0.26
C PHE A 224 -20.12 14.03 -0.76
N GLU A 225 -20.55 14.98 0.07
CA GLU A 225 -21.57 15.97 -0.31
C GLU A 225 -21.12 16.88 -1.46
N ASN A 226 -19.86 17.32 -1.50
CA ASN A 226 -19.30 18.12 -2.57
C ASN A 226 -19.32 17.38 -3.91
N GLU A 227 -19.10 16.06 -3.88
CA GLU A 227 -19.22 15.19 -5.07
C GLU A 227 -20.69 14.79 -5.37
N GLY A 228 -21.64 15.28 -4.58
CA GLY A 228 -23.06 14.94 -4.73
C GLY A 228 -23.39 13.49 -4.34
N LEU A 229 -22.57 12.88 -3.49
CA LEU A 229 -22.73 11.50 -3.03
C LEU A 229 -23.25 11.47 -1.59
N SER A 230 -24.00 10.45 -1.24
CA SER A 230 -24.39 10.20 0.16
C SER A 230 -23.23 9.57 0.93
N VAL A 231 -23.07 9.99 2.18
CA VAL A 231 -22.10 9.37 3.11
C VAL A 231 -22.47 7.89 3.31
N PRO A 232 -21.50 6.97 3.14
CA PRO A 232 -21.76 5.55 3.36
C PRO A 232 -22.15 5.23 4.82
N ASP A 233 -23.14 4.36 5.00
CA ASP A 233 -23.65 3.98 6.33
C ASP A 233 -22.57 3.31 7.22
N TYR A 234 -21.55 2.69 6.61
CA TYR A 234 -20.47 1.99 7.30
C TYR A 234 -19.31 2.89 7.76
N ILE A 235 -19.37 4.21 7.50
CA ILE A 235 -18.24 5.10 7.82
C ILE A 235 -17.95 5.10 9.33
N ASP A 236 -18.98 5.02 10.15
CA ASP A 236 -18.86 4.98 11.60
C ASP A 236 -18.14 3.72 12.07
N GLU A 237 -18.50 2.57 11.51
CA GLU A 237 -17.85 1.30 11.83
C GLU A 237 -16.37 1.27 11.42
N VAL A 238 -16.04 1.91 10.30
CA VAL A 238 -14.64 2.06 9.86
C VAL A 238 -13.86 2.94 10.82
N MET A 239 -14.46 4.05 11.29
CA MET A 239 -13.80 4.98 12.21
C MET A 239 -13.57 4.41 13.62
N GLU A 240 -14.38 3.44 14.02
CA GLU A 240 -14.30 2.75 15.32
C GLU A 240 -13.55 1.41 15.23
N SER A 241 -12.84 1.16 14.13
CA SER A 241 -12.16 -0.11 13.88
C SER A 241 -10.66 -0.05 14.11
N PHE A 242 -10.06 -1.23 14.11
CA PHE A 242 -8.63 -1.46 14.22
C PHE A 242 -8.08 -1.99 12.90
N VAL A 243 -6.98 -1.39 12.43
CA VAL A 243 -6.24 -1.89 11.28
C VAL A 243 -5.15 -2.83 11.76
N TYR A 244 -5.12 -4.02 11.20
CA TYR A 244 -4.00 -4.95 11.32
C TYR A 244 -3.40 -5.15 9.93
N ALA A 245 -2.11 -4.90 9.80
CA ALA A 245 -1.41 -5.12 8.56
C ALA A 245 -0.14 -5.94 8.78
N SER A 246 0.25 -6.71 7.77
CA SER A 246 1.54 -7.39 7.76
C SER A 246 2.17 -7.33 6.39
N ALA A 247 3.50 -7.33 6.34
CA ALA A 247 4.27 -7.37 5.11
C ALA A 247 5.28 -8.50 5.14
N SER A 248 5.39 -9.21 4.02
CA SER A 248 6.38 -10.27 3.84
C SER A 248 7.11 -10.12 2.50
N PHE A 249 8.40 -10.48 2.52
CA PHE A 249 9.29 -10.38 1.38
C PHE A 249 9.93 -11.73 1.10
N THR A 250 9.51 -12.33 -0.01
CA THR A 250 10.03 -13.63 -0.48
C THR A 250 11.00 -13.41 -1.64
N LYS A 251 11.45 -14.50 -2.26
CA LYS A 251 12.32 -14.45 -3.43
C LYS A 251 11.71 -13.61 -4.55
N ASP A 252 10.47 -13.90 -4.90
CA ASP A 252 9.85 -13.36 -6.12
C ASP A 252 8.68 -12.41 -5.84
N ALA A 253 8.33 -12.18 -4.57
CA ALA A 253 7.18 -11.36 -4.23
C ALA A 253 7.33 -10.55 -2.95
N ALA A 254 6.77 -9.33 -2.97
CA ALA A 254 6.43 -8.55 -1.79
C ALA A 254 4.91 -8.59 -1.60
N THR A 255 4.47 -8.96 -0.42
CA THR A 255 3.04 -9.05 -0.08
C THR A 255 2.73 -8.18 1.13
N LEU A 256 1.72 -7.34 0.99
CA LEU A 256 1.12 -6.56 2.08
C LEU A 256 -0.31 -7.10 2.29
N LYS A 257 -0.62 -7.51 3.51
CA LYS A 257 -1.98 -7.90 3.93
C LYS A 257 -2.51 -6.83 4.88
N MET A 258 -3.79 -6.54 4.81
CA MET A 258 -4.45 -5.58 5.69
C MET A 258 -5.86 -6.07 6.03
N SER A 259 -6.19 -6.12 7.31
CA SER A 259 -7.50 -6.44 7.84
C SER A 259 -8.04 -5.27 8.66
N LEU A 260 -9.34 -5.05 8.58
CA LEU A 260 -10.06 -4.03 9.32
C LEU A 260 -11.04 -4.73 10.26
N LEU A 261 -10.76 -4.73 11.57
CA LEU A 261 -11.49 -5.51 12.55
C LEU A 261 -12.22 -4.60 13.55
N ASP A 262 -13.40 -5.03 14.00
CA ASP A 262 -14.05 -4.41 15.15
C ASP A 262 -13.44 -4.92 16.49
N ASP A 263 -13.95 -4.41 17.61
CA ASP A 263 -13.54 -4.78 18.98
C ASP A 263 -13.75 -6.27 19.32
N LYS A 264 -14.51 -7.01 18.49
CA LYS A 264 -14.76 -8.46 18.63
C LYS A 264 -13.93 -9.29 17.65
N GLY A 265 -13.07 -8.64 16.86
CA GLY A 265 -12.28 -9.30 15.83
C GLY A 265 -13.08 -9.68 14.59
N THR A 266 -14.25 -9.06 14.37
CA THR A 266 -15.05 -9.28 13.16
C THR A 266 -14.54 -8.36 12.05
N ASN A 267 -14.28 -8.92 10.86
CA ASN A 267 -13.83 -8.11 9.73
C ASN A 267 -14.98 -7.23 9.20
N ILE A 268 -14.76 -5.91 9.21
CA ILE A 268 -15.75 -4.90 8.76
C ILE A 268 -15.98 -4.99 7.26
N ILE A 269 -14.99 -5.41 6.49
CA ILE A 269 -15.13 -5.64 5.05
C ILE A 269 -16.29 -6.60 4.77
N ASN A 270 -16.48 -7.63 5.59
CA ASN A 270 -17.60 -8.55 5.46
C ASN A 270 -18.95 -7.89 5.71
N LYS A 271 -19.02 -6.89 6.57
CA LYS A 271 -20.25 -6.14 6.80
C LYS A 271 -20.59 -5.28 5.58
N ILE A 272 -19.56 -4.70 4.93
CA ILE A 272 -19.72 -3.83 3.76
C ILE A 272 -20.11 -4.64 2.52
N TYR A 273 -19.36 -5.69 2.20
CA TYR A 273 -19.51 -6.47 0.96
C TYR A 273 -20.44 -7.67 1.11
N GLY A 274 -20.70 -8.14 2.33
CA GLY A 274 -21.41 -9.39 2.58
C GLY A 274 -20.63 -10.61 2.04
N ASN A 275 -21.37 -11.64 1.63
CA ASN A 275 -20.78 -12.87 1.09
C ASN A 275 -20.67 -12.86 -0.45
N LYS A 276 -20.93 -11.73 -1.11
CA LYS A 276 -20.87 -11.66 -2.56
C LYS A 276 -19.39 -11.67 -3.02
N THR A 277 -19.13 -12.49 -4.01
CA THR A 277 -17.80 -12.58 -4.66
C THR A 277 -17.93 -12.30 -6.16
N ILE A 278 -16.80 -12.03 -6.80
CA ILE A 278 -16.73 -11.80 -8.24
C ILE A 278 -17.24 -13.06 -8.99
N ASP A 279 -18.16 -12.86 -9.91
CA ASP A 279 -18.57 -13.91 -10.83
C ASP A 279 -17.47 -14.19 -11.84
N LYS A 280 -16.85 -15.37 -11.73
CA LYS A 280 -15.73 -15.76 -12.60
C LYS A 280 -16.05 -15.69 -14.10
N LYS A 281 -17.31 -15.88 -14.49
CA LYS A 281 -17.72 -15.79 -15.89
C LYS A 281 -17.44 -14.39 -16.46
N ILE A 282 -17.46 -13.35 -15.61
CA ILE A 282 -17.19 -11.96 -16.07
C ILE A 282 -15.79 -11.83 -16.68
N LEU A 283 -14.80 -12.59 -16.17
CA LEU A 283 -13.44 -12.61 -16.70
C LEU A 283 -13.33 -13.26 -18.08
N SER A 284 -14.36 -14.00 -18.54
CA SER A 284 -14.36 -14.60 -19.86
C SER A 284 -14.45 -13.59 -20.99
N TYR A 285 -14.90 -12.37 -20.68
CA TYR A 285 -15.00 -11.26 -21.64
C TYR A 285 -13.73 -10.43 -21.74
N LEU A 286 -12.79 -10.60 -20.81
CA LEU A 286 -11.52 -9.86 -20.79
C LEU A 286 -10.42 -10.67 -21.48
N ASP A 287 -9.57 -10.00 -22.24
CA ASP A 287 -8.42 -10.63 -22.89
C ASP A 287 -7.39 -11.09 -21.84
N LYS A 288 -6.81 -12.26 -22.03
CA LYS A 288 -5.76 -12.77 -21.14
C LYS A 288 -4.50 -11.90 -21.15
N ASN A 289 -4.27 -11.12 -22.22
CA ASN A 289 -3.15 -10.21 -22.36
C ASN A 289 -3.50 -8.79 -21.89
N SER A 290 -4.62 -8.63 -21.15
CA SER A 290 -4.94 -7.35 -20.57
C SER A 290 -3.82 -6.89 -19.63
N SER A 291 -3.30 -5.71 -19.88
CA SER A 291 -2.26 -5.10 -19.06
C SER A 291 -2.81 -4.53 -17.75
N PHE A 292 -4.09 -4.20 -17.74
CA PHE A 292 -4.83 -3.81 -16.53
C PHE A 292 -6.17 -4.52 -16.50
N VAL A 293 -6.52 -5.03 -15.34
CA VAL A 293 -7.83 -5.62 -15.04
C VAL A 293 -8.31 -5.10 -13.71
N MET A 294 -9.56 -4.68 -13.66
CA MET A 294 -10.28 -4.44 -12.43
C MET A 294 -11.58 -5.24 -12.48
N ALA A 295 -11.86 -6.00 -11.44
CA ALA A 295 -13.13 -6.70 -11.28
C ALA A 295 -13.61 -6.56 -9.84
N CYS A 296 -14.91 -6.42 -9.64
CA CYS A 296 -15.49 -6.27 -8.31
C CYS A 296 -16.90 -6.84 -8.25
N SER A 297 -17.29 -7.20 -7.03
CA SER A 297 -18.67 -7.44 -6.65
C SER A 297 -19.10 -6.30 -5.72
N LEU A 298 -19.72 -5.27 -6.27
CA LEU A 298 -20.12 -4.08 -5.51
C LEU A 298 -21.22 -4.39 -4.49
N PRO A 299 -21.10 -3.84 -3.26
CA PRO A 299 -22.19 -3.84 -2.30
C PRO A 299 -23.34 -2.96 -2.76
N GLU A 300 -24.53 -3.11 -2.14
CA GLU A 300 -25.71 -2.29 -2.48
C GLU A 300 -25.45 -0.78 -2.35
N GLN A 301 -24.67 -0.38 -1.35
CA GLN A 301 -24.27 1.02 -1.17
C GLN A 301 -23.42 1.52 -2.36
N GLY A 302 -22.49 0.71 -2.86
CA GLY A 302 -21.69 1.05 -4.04
C GLY A 302 -22.55 1.24 -5.29
N LYS A 303 -23.60 0.43 -5.47
CA LYS A 303 -24.56 0.62 -6.58
C LYS A 303 -25.32 1.95 -6.45
N LYS A 304 -25.76 2.31 -5.23
CA LYS A 304 -26.41 3.61 -4.99
C LYS A 304 -25.47 4.78 -5.33
N MET A 305 -24.20 4.69 -4.97
CA MET A 305 -23.21 5.72 -5.30
C MET A 305 -23.03 5.87 -6.81
N ILE A 306 -22.99 4.76 -7.57
CA ILE A 306 -22.97 4.80 -9.04
C ILE A 306 -24.24 5.46 -9.58
N GLU A 307 -25.41 5.12 -9.08
CA GLU A 307 -26.67 5.74 -9.50
C GLU A 307 -26.65 7.26 -9.29
N GLN A 308 -26.18 7.70 -8.11
CA GLN A 308 -26.02 9.13 -7.80
C GLN A 308 -25.01 9.82 -8.72
N ALA A 309 -23.84 9.24 -8.92
CA ALA A 309 -22.81 9.80 -9.80
C ALA A 309 -23.32 9.96 -11.25
N LEU A 310 -24.00 8.94 -11.78
CA LEU A 310 -24.61 9.00 -13.12
C LEU A 310 -25.72 10.04 -13.17
N SER A 311 -26.56 10.14 -12.15
CA SER A 311 -27.63 11.13 -12.06
C SER A 311 -27.10 12.57 -12.03
N ASN A 312 -25.90 12.79 -11.46
CA ASN A 312 -25.27 14.11 -11.42
C ASN A 312 -24.57 14.47 -12.75
N SER A 313 -24.06 13.47 -13.47
CA SER A 313 -23.20 13.68 -14.66
C SER A 313 -23.96 13.62 -15.98
N LEU A 314 -25.15 13.01 -16.03
CA LEU A 314 -25.88 12.79 -17.27
C LEU A 314 -26.92 13.89 -17.55
N PRO A 315 -27.21 14.17 -18.83
CA PRO A 315 -28.37 14.99 -19.24
C PRO A 315 -29.68 14.41 -18.69
N GLU A 316 -30.67 15.28 -18.41
CA GLU A 316 -31.94 14.89 -17.77
C GLU A 316 -32.67 13.75 -18.49
N GLU A 317 -32.61 13.79 -19.83
CA GLU A 317 -33.27 12.81 -20.70
C GLU A 317 -32.66 11.40 -20.56
N MET A 318 -31.38 11.30 -20.14
CA MET A 318 -30.67 10.03 -19.95
C MET A 318 -30.75 9.48 -18.54
N LYS A 319 -31.06 10.30 -17.55
CA LYS A 319 -31.04 9.92 -16.12
C LYS A 319 -31.96 8.74 -15.82
N SER A 320 -33.19 8.77 -16.31
CA SER A 320 -34.15 7.70 -16.05
C SER A 320 -33.69 6.35 -16.61
N THR A 321 -33.12 6.33 -17.82
CA THR A 321 -32.60 5.11 -18.45
C THR A 321 -31.36 4.62 -17.71
N ALA A 322 -30.46 5.51 -17.32
CA ALA A 322 -29.26 5.17 -16.57
C ALA A 322 -29.59 4.59 -15.19
N SER A 323 -30.50 5.23 -14.43
CA SER A 323 -30.99 4.73 -13.14
C SER A 323 -31.63 3.36 -13.28
N GLU A 324 -32.39 3.14 -14.34
CA GLU A 324 -33.00 1.83 -14.58
C GLU A 324 -31.96 0.75 -14.88
N ILE A 325 -30.94 1.05 -15.67
CA ILE A 325 -29.83 0.14 -15.94
C ILE A 325 -29.12 -0.20 -14.61
N VAL A 326 -28.77 0.79 -13.79
CA VAL A 326 -28.07 0.60 -12.51
C VAL A 326 -28.87 -0.29 -11.55
N ARG A 327 -30.19 -0.13 -11.48
CA ARG A 327 -31.07 -0.98 -10.65
C ARG A 327 -31.01 -2.46 -11.07
N HIS A 328 -30.75 -2.73 -12.32
CA HIS A 328 -30.64 -4.10 -12.83
C HIS A 328 -29.23 -4.67 -12.71
N LEU A 329 -28.23 -3.90 -12.29
CA LEU A 329 -26.91 -4.43 -12.01
C LEU A 329 -26.94 -5.38 -10.81
N ASP A 330 -26.36 -6.56 -10.96
CA ASP A 330 -26.12 -7.51 -9.86
C ASP A 330 -25.07 -6.99 -8.87
N GLY A 331 -24.18 -6.13 -9.33
CA GLY A 331 -23.00 -5.64 -8.61
C GLY A 331 -21.70 -6.19 -9.15
N ASN A 332 -21.73 -7.29 -9.87
CA ASN A 332 -20.54 -7.84 -10.52
C ASN A 332 -20.19 -7.04 -11.76
N MET A 333 -18.99 -6.46 -11.76
CA MET A 333 -18.45 -5.68 -12.88
C MET A 333 -16.98 -5.97 -13.08
N ALA A 334 -16.52 -5.84 -14.32
CA ALA A 334 -15.10 -5.89 -14.64
C ALA A 334 -14.75 -4.92 -15.77
N PHE A 335 -13.50 -4.46 -15.72
CA PHE A 335 -12.91 -3.59 -16.71
C PHE A 335 -11.52 -4.10 -17.07
N GLY A 336 -11.19 -4.14 -18.35
CA GLY A 336 -9.88 -4.53 -18.85
C GLY A 336 -9.33 -3.55 -19.86
N ILE A 337 -8.03 -3.31 -19.81
CA ILE A 337 -7.26 -2.55 -20.81
C ILE A 337 -6.26 -3.51 -21.43
N THR A 338 -6.29 -3.63 -22.75
CA THR A 338 -5.33 -4.40 -23.54
C THR A 338 -4.58 -3.45 -24.46
N VAL A 339 -3.27 -3.48 -24.38
CA VAL A 339 -2.42 -2.75 -25.32
C VAL A 339 -2.14 -3.68 -26.50
N THR A 340 -2.67 -3.36 -27.68
CA THR A 340 -2.63 -4.22 -28.87
C THR A 340 -1.39 -4.03 -29.73
N ASP A 341 -0.82 -2.79 -29.70
CA ASP A 341 0.43 -2.43 -30.41
C ASP A 341 1.27 -1.54 -29.46
N SER A 342 2.45 -1.12 -29.94
CA SER A 342 3.19 -0.09 -29.19
C SER A 342 2.30 1.15 -29.04
N ILE A 343 2.00 1.54 -27.81
CA ILE A 343 1.23 2.76 -27.53
C ILE A 343 2.02 4.03 -27.85
N MET A 344 3.33 3.91 -28.07
CA MET A 344 4.17 5.04 -28.44
C MET A 344 3.91 5.44 -29.88
N ALA A 345 3.40 6.64 -30.08
CA ALA A 345 3.13 7.23 -31.37
C ALA A 345 4.01 8.45 -31.61
N VAL A 346 4.51 8.58 -32.83
CA VAL A 346 5.18 9.81 -33.26
C VAL A 346 4.11 10.86 -33.53
N LYS A 347 4.13 11.94 -32.75
CA LYS A 347 3.22 13.10 -32.94
C LYS A 347 4.00 14.31 -33.38
N GLU A 348 3.45 15.04 -34.32
CA GLU A 348 3.99 16.31 -34.76
C GLU A 348 3.40 17.43 -33.89
N LYS A 349 4.27 18.21 -33.26
CA LYS A 349 3.91 19.35 -32.41
C LYS A 349 4.48 20.64 -33.00
N TYR A 350 3.72 21.71 -32.87
CA TYR A 350 4.14 23.05 -33.28
C TYR A 350 4.73 23.79 -32.09
N ASP A 351 5.97 24.25 -32.24
CA ASP A 351 6.62 25.13 -31.27
C ASP A 351 6.39 26.60 -31.65
N TYR A 352 5.58 27.26 -30.85
CA TYR A 352 5.25 28.68 -31.04
C TYR A 352 6.44 29.64 -30.89
N TRP A 353 7.50 29.21 -30.18
CA TRP A 353 8.67 30.05 -29.94
C TRP A 353 9.67 30.01 -31.10
N SER A 354 9.81 28.88 -31.73
CA SER A 354 10.72 28.65 -32.84
C SER A 354 10.02 28.72 -34.22
N ASP A 355 8.70 28.89 -34.25
CA ASP A 355 7.85 28.88 -35.46
C ASP A 355 8.11 27.64 -36.33
N SER A 356 8.26 26.48 -35.69
CA SER A 356 8.63 25.24 -36.37
C SER A 356 7.88 24.03 -35.83
N TYR A 357 7.72 23.03 -36.69
CA TYR A 357 7.19 21.72 -36.28
C TYR A 357 8.36 20.85 -35.81
N TYR A 358 8.12 20.11 -34.72
CA TYR A 358 9.01 19.05 -34.25
C TYR A 358 8.21 17.77 -33.99
N THR A 359 8.87 16.62 -34.09
CA THR A 359 8.26 15.34 -33.79
C THR A 359 8.62 14.92 -32.39
N THR A 360 7.62 14.46 -31.61
CA THR A 360 7.79 13.84 -30.31
C THR A 360 7.18 12.45 -30.33
N THR A 361 7.71 11.55 -29.50
CA THR A 361 7.14 10.21 -29.30
C THR A 361 6.39 10.23 -27.98
N GLU A 362 5.08 10.03 -28.04
CA GLU A 362 4.19 10.12 -26.88
C GLU A 362 3.24 8.91 -26.82
N PRO A 363 2.77 8.52 -25.60
CA PRO A 363 1.74 7.51 -25.48
C PRO A 363 0.45 7.94 -26.18
N ASP A 364 -0.11 7.04 -26.96
CA ASP A 364 -1.39 7.18 -27.65
C ASP A 364 -2.37 6.13 -27.11
N PHE A 365 -3.14 6.50 -26.12
CA PHE A 365 -4.09 5.61 -25.47
C PHE A 365 -5.27 5.21 -26.35
N THR A 366 -5.48 5.87 -27.51
CA THR A 366 -6.50 5.45 -28.47
C THR A 366 -6.17 4.08 -29.10
N ARG A 367 -4.92 3.65 -29.00
CA ARG A 367 -4.47 2.33 -29.48
C ARG A 367 -4.72 1.20 -28.48
N CYS A 368 -5.28 1.51 -27.31
CA CYS A 368 -5.63 0.50 -26.33
C CYS A 368 -6.99 -0.14 -26.64
N GLY A 369 -7.08 -1.42 -26.38
CA GLY A 369 -8.36 -2.11 -26.28
C GLY A 369 -8.99 -1.92 -24.92
N TYR A 370 -10.27 -1.57 -24.90
CA TYR A 370 -11.05 -1.41 -23.66
C TYR A 370 -12.23 -2.36 -23.66
N THR A 371 -12.43 -3.04 -22.55
CA THR A 371 -13.61 -3.87 -22.34
C THR A 371 -14.16 -3.62 -20.96
N PHE A 372 -15.40 -3.22 -20.87
CA PHE A 372 -16.18 -3.17 -19.65
C PHE A 372 -17.29 -4.21 -19.73
N VAL A 373 -17.52 -4.92 -18.64
CA VAL A 373 -18.59 -5.91 -18.54
C VAL A 373 -19.29 -5.79 -17.20
N ALA A 374 -20.60 -5.87 -17.19
CA ALA A 374 -21.42 -5.88 -15.99
C ALA A 374 -22.46 -7.01 -16.05
N LYS A 375 -22.67 -7.68 -14.92
CA LYS A 375 -23.74 -8.66 -14.76
C LYS A 375 -25.02 -8.00 -14.30
N CYS A 376 -26.13 -8.42 -14.86
CA CYS A 376 -27.46 -7.88 -14.58
C CYS A 376 -28.38 -8.97 -13.99
N ASN A 377 -29.37 -8.55 -13.24
CA ASN A 377 -30.42 -9.40 -12.67
C ASN A 377 -31.49 -9.81 -13.70
N THR A 378 -31.45 -9.22 -14.89
CA THR A 378 -32.40 -9.44 -15.98
C THR A 378 -31.69 -9.35 -17.31
N LYS A 379 -32.35 -9.86 -18.37
CA LYS A 379 -31.85 -9.68 -19.74
C LYS A 379 -31.99 -8.22 -20.16
N MET A 380 -30.94 -7.70 -20.73
CA MET A 380 -30.83 -6.28 -21.06
C MET A 380 -31.20 -5.94 -22.52
N ASP A 381 -31.68 -6.90 -23.31
CA ASP A 381 -31.97 -6.70 -24.74
C ASP A 381 -32.97 -5.55 -25.01
N ASP A 382 -34.01 -5.44 -24.22
CA ASP A 382 -35.02 -4.38 -24.38
C ASP A 382 -34.46 -3.00 -24.03
N TYR A 383 -33.64 -2.94 -22.98
CA TYR A 383 -32.96 -1.69 -22.55
C TYR A 383 -31.91 -1.25 -23.57
N LEU A 384 -31.16 -2.19 -24.16
CA LEU A 384 -30.23 -1.88 -25.24
C LEU A 384 -30.96 -1.35 -26.49
N SER A 385 -32.13 -1.91 -26.78
CA SER A 385 -32.96 -1.41 -27.87
C SER A 385 -33.44 0.02 -27.64
N SER A 386 -33.81 0.35 -26.38
CA SER A 386 -34.21 1.71 -25.98
C SER A 386 -33.03 2.67 -26.03
N LEU A 387 -31.85 2.25 -25.56
CA LEU A 387 -30.63 3.04 -25.64
C LEU A 387 -30.21 3.31 -27.07
N ALA A 388 -30.30 2.31 -27.95
CA ALA A 388 -30.04 2.49 -29.39
C ALA A 388 -30.97 3.53 -30.04
N GLY A 389 -32.26 3.44 -29.70
CA GLY A 389 -33.27 4.42 -30.17
C GLY A 389 -32.94 5.85 -29.72
N TYR A 390 -32.54 6.02 -28.47
CA TYR A 390 -32.11 7.30 -27.90
C TYR A 390 -30.85 7.86 -28.63
N LEU A 391 -29.84 7.01 -28.86
CA LEU A 391 -28.62 7.39 -29.56
C LEU A 391 -28.84 7.58 -31.10
N GLY A 392 -30.03 7.36 -31.60
CA GLY A 392 -30.33 7.40 -33.04
C GLY A 392 -29.64 6.29 -33.83
N MET A 393 -29.35 5.16 -33.18
CA MET A 393 -28.63 4.02 -33.74
C MET A 393 -29.56 2.83 -33.94
N SER A 394 -29.12 1.85 -34.73
CA SER A 394 -29.82 0.58 -34.90
C SER A 394 -29.14 -0.55 -34.15
N VAL A 395 -29.94 -1.47 -33.61
CA VAL A 395 -29.43 -2.73 -33.09
C VAL A 395 -29.33 -3.73 -34.23
N THR A 396 -28.14 -4.25 -34.45
CA THR A 396 -27.90 -5.30 -35.48
C THR A 396 -27.39 -6.54 -34.76
N ASN A 397 -28.16 -7.64 -34.82
CA ASN A 397 -27.83 -8.89 -34.13
C ASN A 397 -27.57 -8.73 -32.61
N GLY A 398 -28.33 -7.90 -31.91
CA GLY A 398 -28.15 -7.63 -30.49
C GLY A 398 -26.95 -6.75 -30.14
N VAL A 399 -26.35 -6.10 -31.12
CA VAL A 399 -25.19 -5.22 -30.98
C VAL A 399 -25.52 -3.81 -31.43
N ILE A 400 -25.18 -2.83 -30.60
CA ILE A 400 -25.12 -1.41 -30.95
C ILE A 400 -23.66 -1.11 -31.29
N THR A 401 -23.41 -0.47 -32.43
CA THR A 401 -22.09 0.04 -32.80
C THR A 401 -22.10 1.53 -32.80
N ILE A 402 -21.29 2.16 -31.97
CA ILE A 402 -21.06 3.59 -31.88
C ILE A 402 -19.82 3.88 -32.71
N PRO A 403 -19.99 4.49 -33.93
CA PRO A 403 -18.85 4.84 -34.76
C PRO A 403 -18.12 6.02 -34.10
N ASN A 404 -16.82 5.92 -34.01
CA ASN A 404 -15.92 6.99 -33.64
C ASN A 404 -14.78 7.02 -34.66
N ASP A 405 -14.24 8.19 -35.01
CA ASP A 405 -13.22 8.37 -36.06
C ASP A 405 -11.96 7.49 -35.79
N GLU A 406 -11.67 7.21 -34.53
CA GLU A 406 -10.47 6.45 -34.14
C GLU A 406 -10.76 4.99 -33.73
N MET A 407 -11.98 4.70 -33.24
CA MET A 407 -12.35 3.36 -32.79
C MET A 407 -13.87 3.16 -32.77
N ASN A 408 -14.32 1.94 -33.07
CA ASN A 408 -15.73 1.58 -32.92
C ASN A 408 -16.01 1.01 -31.56
N ILE A 409 -16.92 1.59 -30.79
CA ILE A 409 -17.39 1.04 -29.54
C ILE A 409 -18.61 0.18 -29.80
N THR A 410 -18.60 -1.05 -29.32
CA THR A 410 -19.72 -1.97 -29.40
C THR A 410 -20.34 -2.16 -28.01
N ILE A 411 -21.67 -2.17 -27.96
CA ILE A 411 -22.46 -2.52 -26.77
C ILE A 411 -23.30 -3.71 -27.15
N LYS A 412 -23.21 -4.79 -26.38
CA LYS A 412 -23.96 -6.03 -26.61
C LYS A 412 -24.49 -6.60 -25.29
N SER A 413 -25.59 -7.32 -25.36
CA SER A 413 -26.00 -8.24 -24.29
C SER A 413 -25.57 -9.67 -24.61
N ASP A 414 -25.20 -10.43 -23.60
CA ASP A 414 -24.92 -11.85 -23.65
C ASP A 414 -25.54 -12.51 -22.43
N GLY A 415 -26.83 -12.89 -22.55
CA GLY A 415 -27.64 -13.38 -21.44
C GLY A 415 -27.83 -12.31 -20.36
N ASP A 416 -27.22 -12.55 -19.19
CA ASP A 416 -27.30 -11.63 -18.06
C ASP A 416 -26.15 -10.59 -18.03
N TYR A 417 -25.33 -10.52 -19.10
CA TYR A 417 -24.17 -9.63 -19.15
C TYR A 417 -24.36 -8.55 -20.20
N VAL A 418 -23.95 -7.34 -19.85
CA VAL A 418 -23.74 -6.23 -20.78
C VAL A 418 -22.25 -6.04 -20.99
N VAL A 419 -21.81 -6.04 -22.24
CA VAL A 419 -20.41 -5.88 -22.62
C VAL A 419 -20.28 -4.65 -23.48
N VAL A 420 -19.41 -3.72 -23.05
CA VAL A 420 -19.02 -2.52 -23.80
C VAL A 420 -17.55 -2.66 -24.16
N SER A 421 -17.24 -2.65 -25.47
CA SER A 421 -15.87 -2.90 -25.91
C SER A 421 -15.57 -2.20 -27.24
N ASN A 422 -14.34 -1.75 -27.42
CA ASN A 422 -13.80 -1.32 -28.71
C ASN A 422 -12.97 -2.40 -29.40
N VAL A 423 -12.82 -3.56 -28.77
CA VAL A 423 -12.18 -4.73 -29.34
C VAL A 423 -13.18 -5.86 -29.55
N GLY A 424 -12.85 -6.79 -30.43
CA GLY A 424 -13.68 -7.99 -30.65
C GLY A 424 -13.67 -8.95 -29.46
N THR A 425 -14.39 -10.07 -29.59
CA THR A 425 -14.32 -11.14 -28.58
C THR A 425 -12.88 -11.62 -28.44
N PRO A 426 -12.32 -11.70 -27.22
CA PRO A 426 -10.94 -12.11 -27.04
C PRO A 426 -10.71 -13.55 -27.49
N ALA A 427 -9.63 -13.80 -28.24
CA ALA A 427 -9.25 -15.14 -28.68
C ALA A 427 -8.88 -16.06 -27.51
N GLN A 428 -8.34 -15.46 -26.45
CA GLN A 428 -8.03 -16.11 -25.19
C GLN A 428 -8.44 -15.16 -24.04
N SER A 429 -9.21 -15.70 -23.11
CA SER A 429 -9.76 -14.92 -22.01
C SER A 429 -9.10 -15.23 -20.68
N LEU A 430 -9.36 -14.39 -19.68
CA LEU A 430 -8.98 -14.61 -18.29
C LEU A 430 -9.87 -15.63 -17.55
N ALA A 431 -10.80 -16.31 -18.22
CA ALA A 431 -11.76 -17.25 -17.61
C ALA A 431 -11.13 -18.40 -16.82
N GLY A 432 -9.90 -18.82 -17.18
CA GLY A 432 -9.16 -19.86 -16.47
C GLY A 432 -8.26 -19.37 -15.35
N SER A 433 -8.30 -18.07 -15.05
CA SER A 433 -7.48 -17.46 -14.02
C SER A 433 -8.06 -17.70 -12.62
N ASP A 434 -7.19 -18.07 -11.66
CA ASP A 434 -7.55 -18.18 -10.25
C ASP A 434 -7.53 -16.82 -9.52
N LEU A 435 -7.21 -15.74 -10.23
CA LEU A 435 -7.06 -14.39 -9.65
C LEU A 435 -8.30 -13.89 -8.89
N ALA A 436 -9.50 -14.22 -9.37
CA ALA A 436 -10.76 -13.78 -8.77
C ALA A 436 -11.44 -14.83 -7.88
N ASN A 437 -10.77 -15.96 -7.56
CA ASN A 437 -11.36 -17.02 -6.73
C ASN A 437 -11.67 -16.49 -5.33
N ASP A 438 -12.96 -16.53 -4.96
CA ASP A 438 -13.47 -16.07 -3.67
C ASP A 438 -13.13 -14.60 -3.32
N LYS A 439 -12.83 -13.76 -4.33
CA LYS A 439 -12.52 -12.34 -4.16
C LYS A 439 -13.74 -11.47 -4.35
N GLN A 440 -13.77 -10.35 -3.63
CA GLN A 440 -14.79 -9.29 -3.72
C GLN A 440 -14.30 -8.15 -4.63
N LEU A 441 -12.98 -7.91 -4.64
CA LEU A 441 -12.28 -6.98 -5.51
C LEU A 441 -11.02 -7.65 -6.05
N LEU A 442 -10.73 -7.40 -7.31
CA LEU A 442 -9.48 -7.71 -7.98
C LEU A 442 -9.03 -6.48 -8.77
N MET A 443 -7.80 -6.05 -8.56
CA MET A 443 -7.07 -5.19 -9.48
C MET A 443 -5.78 -5.91 -9.86
N TYR A 444 -5.50 -6.02 -11.14
CA TYR A 444 -4.32 -6.65 -11.68
C TYR A 444 -3.65 -5.73 -12.68
N PHE A 445 -2.35 -5.58 -12.57
CA PHE A 445 -1.53 -4.78 -13.47
C PHE A 445 -0.32 -5.60 -13.92
N ASP A 446 -0.15 -5.74 -15.23
CA ASP A 446 0.92 -6.52 -15.84
C ASP A 446 1.94 -5.61 -16.51
N CYS A 447 3.12 -5.50 -15.88
CA CYS A 447 4.33 -4.86 -16.41
C CYS A 447 5.40 -5.90 -16.73
N SER A 448 5.03 -7.18 -16.93
CA SER A 448 5.99 -8.20 -17.29
C SER A 448 6.64 -7.90 -18.66
N LYS A 449 7.82 -8.47 -18.92
CA LYS A 449 8.55 -8.30 -20.18
C LYS A 449 7.74 -8.56 -21.43
N ASN A 450 6.74 -9.41 -21.32
CA ASN A 450 5.86 -9.77 -22.42
C ASN A 450 4.63 -8.85 -22.52
N SER A 451 4.46 -7.91 -21.59
CA SER A 451 3.37 -6.95 -21.64
C SER A 451 3.73 -5.79 -22.57
N SER A 452 2.75 -5.29 -23.29
CA SER A 452 2.95 -4.13 -24.18
C SER A 452 3.24 -2.84 -23.40
N ILE A 453 2.91 -2.79 -22.11
CA ILE A 453 3.22 -1.66 -21.21
C ILE A 453 4.71 -1.65 -20.83
N SER A 454 5.39 -2.79 -20.82
CA SER A 454 6.82 -2.82 -20.49
C SER A 454 7.65 -1.94 -21.42
N SER A 455 7.28 -1.87 -22.71
CA SER A 455 7.94 -1.00 -23.68
C SER A 455 7.81 0.49 -23.34
N LEU A 456 6.68 0.89 -22.76
CA LEU A 456 6.46 2.28 -22.32
C LEU A 456 7.32 2.59 -21.09
N ILE A 457 7.29 1.73 -20.09
CA ILE A 457 8.05 1.93 -18.85
C ILE A 457 9.55 1.95 -19.15
N ASN A 458 10.02 1.03 -19.98
CA ASN A 458 11.42 0.94 -20.38
C ASN A 458 11.89 2.11 -21.24
N SER A 459 11.00 2.85 -21.91
CA SER A 459 11.34 4.05 -22.64
C SER A 459 11.59 5.27 -21.75
N GLU A 460 10.95 5.31 -20.59
CA GLU A 460 11.05 6.40 -19.62
C GLU A 460 12.09 6.12 -18.52
N LEU A 461 12.22 4.86 -18.16
CA LEU A 461 13.15 4.41 -17.13
C LEU A 461 14.15 3.43 -17.75
N PRO A 462 15.48 3.60 -17.51
CA PRO A 462 16.51 2.70 -18.03
C PRO A 462 16.56 1.38 -17.24
N ILE A 463 15.39 0.77 -17.02
CA ILE A 463 15.22 -0.44 -16.22
C ILE A 463 14.42 -1.48 -17.00
N ASP A 464 14.82 -2.74 -16.91
CA ASP A 464 14.09 -3.86 -17.49
C ASP A 464 13.12 -4.42 -16.43
N LEU A 465 12.00 -3.71 -16.23
CA LEU A 465 10.98 -4.11 -15.26
C LEU A 465 10.20 -5.32 -15.78
N ASP A 466 10.19 -6.38 -14.99
CA ASP A 466 9.42 -7.61 -15.23
C ASP A 466 8.61 -7.90 -13.96
N ALA A 467 7.47 -7.24 -13.82
CA ALA A 467 6.68 -7.33 -12.60
C ALA A 467 5.17 -7.38 -12.89
N THR A 468 4.44 -8.03 -12.00
CA THR A 468 2.98 -7.95 -11.94
C THR A 468 2.55 -7.48 -10.57
N THR A 469 1.48 -6.68 -10.51
CA THR A 469 0.90 -6.20 -9.26
C THR A 469 -0.55 -6.68 -9.16
N THR A 470 -0.91 -7.27 -8.04
CA THR A 470 -2.26 -7.75 -7.77
C THR A 470 -2.74 -7.16 -6.46
N LEU A 471 -3.86 -6.45 -6.48
CA LEU A 471 -4.60 -6.06 -5.28
C LEU A 471 -5.89 -6.87 -5.25
N THR A 472 -6.10 -7.61 -4.19
CA THR A 472 -7.32 -8.39 -3.97
C THR A 472 -7.96 -8.02 -2.65
N LEU A 473 -9.27 -8.14 -2.60
CA LEU A 473 -10.05 -8.05 -1.37
C LEU A 473 -10.90 -9.31 -1.27
N ASP A 474 -10.83 -9.97 -0.15
CA ASP A 474 -11.70 -11.08 0.21
C ASP A 474 -12.34 -10.84 1.59
N LYS A 475 -13.04 -11.83 2.10
CA LYS A 475 -13.70 -11.75 3.42
C LYS A 475 -12.74 -11.64 4.61
N GLU A 476 -11.46 -11.92 4.43
CA GLU A 476 -10.48 -11.95 5.52
C GLU A 476 -9.58 -10.72 5.49
N CYS A 477 -9.11 -10.31 4.30
CA CYS A 477 -8.17 -9.20 4.18
C CYS A 477 -8.16 -8.56 2.79
N ALA A 478 -7.64 -7.35 2.72
CA ALA A 478 -7.07 -6.80 1.49
C ALA A 478 -5.62 -7.26 1.35
N MET A 479 -5.24 -7.69 0.15
CA MET A 479 -3.88 -8.18 -0.10
C MET A 479 -3.33 -7.54 -1.37
N LEU A 480 -2.23 -6.81 -1.22
CA LEU A 480 -1.42 -6.27 -2.32
C LEU A 480 -0.20 -7.18 -2.49
N THR A 481 -0.01 -7.72 -3.67
CA THR A 481 1.17 -8.52 -4.02
C THR A 481 1.86 -7.92 -5.23
N ILE A 482 3.15 -7.65 -5.11
CA ILE A 482 4.03 -7.31 -6.23
C ILE A 482 4.88 -8.54 -6.49
N HIS A 483 4.75 -9.12 -7.65
CA HIS A 483 5.53 -10.28 -8.08
C HIS A 483 6.53 -9.85 -9.16
N VAL A 484 7.80 -10.25 -9.02
CA VAL A 484 8.86 -9.96 -9.99
C VAL A 484 9.19 -11.24 -10.75
N GLY A 485 9.02 -11.20 -12.07
CA GLY A 485 9.37 -12.30 -12.96
C GLY A 485 10.89 -12.42 -13.11
N ASN A 486 11.38 -13.67 -13.20
CA ASN A 486 12.79 -13.96 -13.45
C ASN A 486 13.77 -13.34 -12.44
N ASN A 487 13.36 -13.13 -11.19
CA ASN A 487 14.26 -12.64 -10.16
C ASN A 487 15.42 -13.64 -9.96
N LYS A 488 16.65 -13.17 -10.24
CA LYS A 488 17.89 -13.96 -10.08
C LYS A 488 18.49 -13.82 -8.68
N LYS A 489 17.89 -12.98 -7.85
CA LYS A 489 18.31 -12.72 -6.48
C LYS A 489 17.62 -13.68 -5.52
N ASP A 490 18.15 -13.71 -4.31
CA ASP A 490 17.57 -14.58 -3.27
C ASP A 490 16.31 -13.98 -2.65
N ASN A 491 16.11 -12.65 -2.77
CA ASN A 491 14.92 -11.96 -2.28
C ASN A 491 14.55 -10.76 -3.16
N ILE A 492 13.25 -10.38 -3.17
CA ILE A 492 12.75 -9.21 -3.89
C ILE A 492 13.35 -7.90 -3.38
N LEU A 493 13.67 -7.80 -2.09
CA LEU A 493 14.30 -6.60 -1.53
C LEU A 493 15.69 -6.37 -2.13
N GLU A 494 16.49 -7.41 -2.31
CA GLU A 494 17.79 -7.30 -2.99
C GLU A 494 17.61 -6.84 -4.44
N TYR A 495 16.60 -7.35 -5.14
CA TYR A 495 16.25 -6.90 -6.49
C TYR A 495 15.90 -5.41 -6.52
N CYS A 496 15.11 -4.92 -5.57
CA CYS A 496 14.75 -3.50 -5.49
C CYS A 496 15.98 -2.61 -5.25
N PHE A 497 16.92 -3.03 -4.40
CA PHE A 497 18.17 -2.29 -4.20
C PHE A 497 19.02 -2.24 -5.49
N ASP A 498 19.13 -3.35 -6.23
CA ASP A 498 19.84 -3.36 -7.51
C ASP A 498 19.20 -2.40 -8.52
N LEU A 499 17.90 -2.36 -8.59
CA LEU A 499 17.16 -1.44 -9.44
C LEU A 499 17.50 0.03 -9.12
N ILE A 500 17.53 0.38 -7.83
CA ILE A 500 17.92 1.73 -7.37
C ILE A 500 19.37 2.05 -7.80
N ILE A 501 20.28 1.10 -7.62
CA ILE A 501 21.69 1.22 -8.00
C ILE A 501 21.82 1.40 -9.51
N ASP A 502 21.09 0.65 -10.31
CA ASP A 502 21.14 0.75 -11.78
C ASP A 502 20.57 2.10 -12.28
N ILE A 503 19.50 2.60 -11.66
CA ILE A 503 18.98 3.95 -11.92
C ILE A 503 20.04 5.02 -11.54
N ALA A 504 20.72 4.86 -10.41
CA ALA A 504 21.75 5.80 -9.98
C ALA A 504 22.98 5.82 -10.94
N LYS A 505 23.35 4.66 -11.48
CA LYS A 505 24.45 4.54 -12.46
C LYS A 505 24.10 5.12 -13.83
N SER A 506 22.82 5.22 -14.17
CA SER A 506 22.36 5.71 -15.48
C SER A 506 22.30 7.25 -15.57
N LYS A 507 22.38 7.94 -14.45
CA LYS A 507 22.43 9.41 -14.33
C LYS A 507 23.84 9.91 -14.31
#